data_0bdd0d1f47cb590a941640b59d208a58
#
_entry.id   0bdd0d1f47cb590a941640b59d208a58
#
_cell.length_a   1.000
_cell.length_b   1.000
_cell.length_c   1.000
_cell.angle_alpha   90.00
_cell.angle_beta   90.00
_cell.angle_gamma   90.00
#
_symmetry.space_group_name_H-M   'P 1'
#
loop_
_entity.id
_entity.type
_entity.pdbx_description
1 polymer ?
#
loop_
_entity_poly.entity_id
_entity_poly.type
_entity_poly.pdbx_seq_one_letter_code
_entity_poly.pdbx_strand_id
1 'polypeptide(L)'
;MPKSSKFRENWLRPFFFYGNNRLSLFGGAITTASAFVLVGFWVVSVFGHGGSKNPYLDIVFDLILPGIFVAGLCLILAGIVVRRSYLDATKQVPAFFPELSLKDPMFRQGLDFVAIATLFNFVIVGTACYRGVAYMDTVSFCGATCHVMKPEFVAYHGSPHSGVACTECHVVPGAVGYAHVKLNGTKQLFMTLFHDYPRPIMAEDKIPAASSTCLHCHDANRFIGDTLKVGTSFASDETNSQTSSLTLIHVGGRDSFARLSGIHGAHMGKIEYVATDDTNQMISWVGKTNANGSVTEFVSAGVKAPSASKRRLMDCVDCHNRPAHSFDTAENALDKEMAQGSPSASLPFVHKEGLRLIKAVYPSGEIAKARITESMIAFYRSQYPAVWNRQQPQIQAAAKALVEIYSSNVFPSMKVVWGTHPNNIGHNDSPGCFRCHDGSHTAPGGATITNDCTACHILLVSDEKKPKLLAELGME
;
A
#
# COMPACT_ATOMS: atom_id res chain seq x y z
N MET A 1 39.37 37.67 -23.12
CA MET A 1 39.97 36.34 -22.89
C MET A 1 38.86 35.35 -22.54
N PRO A 2 38.74 34.20 -23.16
CA PRO A 2 37.57 33.34 -23.01
C PRO A 2 37.54 32.66 -21.64
N LYS A 3 36.34 32.53 -21.08
CA LYS A 3 36.04 31.88 -19.77
C LYS A 3 36.59 30.45 -19.63
N SER A 4 36.94 29.80 -20.74
CA SER A 4 37.49 28.43 -20.76
C SER A 4 38.89 28.30 -20.16
N SER A 5 39.71 29.38 -20.16
CA SER A 5 41.06 29.34 -19.60
C SER A 5 41.06 29.29 -18.06
N LYS A 6 40.15 30.02 -17.40
CA LYS A 6 40.07 30.08 -15.93
C LYS A 6 39.56 28.74 -15.30
N PHE A 7 38.62 28.05 -15.96
CA PHE A 7 38.13 26.72 -15.48
C PHE A 7 39.24 25.68 -15.58
N ARG A 8 39.99 25.69 -16.70
CA ARG A 8 41.12 24.77 -16.94
C ARG A 8 42.24 24.97 -15.93
N GLU A 9 42.59 26.21 -15.59
CA GLU A 9 43.66 26.53 -14.64
C GLU A 9 43.25 26.27 -13.17
N ASN A 10 42.04 26.67 -12.79
CA ASN A 10 41.64 26.67 -11.38
C ASN A 10 41.05 25.32 -10.91
N TRP A 11 40.57 24.45 -11.81
CA TRP A 11 39.91 23.21 -11.46
C TRP A 11 40.54 21.97 -12.08
N LEU A 12 40.75 21.93 -13.38
CA LEU A 12 41.25 20.73 -14.05
C LEU A 12 42.69 20.42 -13.70
N ARG A 13 43.60 21.41 -13.76
CA ARG A 13 45.00 21.18 -13.43
C ARG A 13 45.21 20.70 -11.98
N PRO A 14 44.62 21.34 -10.97
CA PRO A 14 44.70 20.85 -9.60
C PRO A 14 44.10 19.43 -9.43
N PHE A 15 42.97 19.16 -10.06
CA PHE A 15 42.30 17.84 -9.97
C PHE A 15 43.20 16.73 -10.51
N PHE A 16 43.78 16.88 -11.71
CA PHE A 16 44.71 15.90 -12.25
C PHE A 16 46.01 15.79 -11.44
N PHE A 17 46.52 16.88 -10.92
CA PHE A 17 47.71 16.87 -10.08
C PHE A 17 47.49 16.12 -8.75
N TYR A 18 46.42 16.43 -8.04
CA TYR A 18 46.10 15.76 -6.78
C TYR A 18 45.58 14.32 -6.99
N GLY A 19 44.86 14.03 -8.07
CA GLY A 19 44.36 12.70 -8.42
C GLY A 19 45.46 11.71 -8.81
N ASN A 20 46.65 12.16 -9.23
CA ASN A 20 47.78 11.30 -9.55
C ASN A 20 48.49 10.80 -8.29
N ASN A 21 47.81 9.91 -7.50
CA ASN A 21 48.35 9.27 -6.33
C ASN A 21 47.88 7.80 -6.26
N ARG A 22 48.59 6.96 -5.50
CA ARG A 22 48.33 5.52 -5.45
C ARG A 22 46.91 5.18 -5.02
N LEU A 23 46.37 5.93 -4.06
CA LEU A 23 45.01 5.67 -3.53
C LEU A 23 43.92 5.99 -4.58
N SER A 24 44.04 7.15 -5.26
CA SER A 24 43.10 7.51 -6.33
C SER A 24 43.23 6.59 -7.55
N LEU A 25 44.46 6.17 -7.92
CA LEU A 25 44.67 5.22 -9.01
C LEU A 25 44.09 3.83 -8.68
N PHE A 26 44.24 3.37 -7.44
CA PHE A 26 43.64 2.12 -6.97
C PHE A 26 42.11 2.20 -6.96
N GLY A 27 41.56 3.31 -6.48
CA GLY A 27 40.13 3.58 -6.57
C GLY A 27 39.63 3.57 -8.02
N GLY A 28 40.36 4.21 -8.93
CA GLY A 28 40.05 4.22 -10.38
C GLY A 28 40.08 2.81 -10.99
N ALA A 29 41.05 1.99 -10.64
CA ALA A 29 41.13 0.60 -11.09
C ALA A 29 39.97 -0.24 -10.63
N ILE A 30 39.58 -0.17 -9.33
CA ILE A 30 38.44 -0.88 -8.77
C ILE A 30 37.13 -0.42 -9.43
N THR A 31 36.91 0.89 -9.54
CA THR A 31 35.73 1.46 -10.19
C THR A 31 35.61 0.98 -11.63
N THR A 32 36.69 1.01 -12.39
CA THR A 32 36.69 0.60 -13.80
C THR A 32 36.46 -0.90 -13.93
N ALA A 33 37.11 -1.73 -13.13
CA ALA A 33 36.93 -3.19 -13.16
C ALA A 33 35.49 -3.59 -12.81
N SER A 34 34.94 -3.03 -11.73
CA SER A 34 33.55 -3.28 -11.36
C SER A 34 32.56 -2.77 -12.39
N ALA A 35 32.84 -1.63 -13.04
CA ALA A 35 32.05 -1.08 -14.13
C ALA A 35 31.97 -2.04 -15.33
N PHE A 36 33.10 -2.58 -15.78
CA PHE A 36 33.12 -3.55 -16.89
C PHE A 36 32.32 -4.81 -16.57
N VAL A 37 32.46 -5.34 -15.38
CA VAL A 37 31.74 -6.54 -14.96
C VAL A 37 30.22 -6.29 -14.88
N LEU A 38 29.79 -5.14 -14.31
CA LEU A 38 28.39 -4.74 -14.25
C LEU A 38 27.77 -4.57 -15.63
N VAL A 39 28.43 -3.83 -16.53
CA VAL A 39 27.94 -3.61 -17.89
C VAL A 39 27.90 -4.93 -18.66
N GLY A 40 28.93 -5.77 -18.54
CA GLY A 40 28.97 -7.10 -19.15
C GLY A 40 27.79 -7.97 -18.70
N PHE A 41 27.51 -8.02 -17.41
CA PHE A 41 26.36 -8.74 -16.86
C PHE A 41 25.03 -8.21 -17.41
N TRP A 42 24.84 -6.88 -17.44
CA TRP A 42 23.61 -6.30 -17.96
C TRP A 42 23.41 -6.53 -19.45
N VAL A 43 24.48 -6.47 -20.24
CA VAL A 43 24.42 -6.82 -21.66
C VAL A 43 23.99 -8.27 -21.84
N VAL A 44 24.60 -9.21 -21.10
CA VAL A 44 24.21 -10.63 -21.15
C VAL A 44 22.78 -10.84 -20.67
N SER A 45 22.33 -10.11 -19.65
CA SER A 45 20.95 -10.22 -19.12
C SER A 45 19.90 -9.66 -20.09
N VAL A 46 20.22 -8.66 -20.90
CA VAL A 46 19.32 -8.06 -21.89
C VAL A 46 19.25 -8.92 -23.16
N PHE A 47 20.39 -9.42 -23.64
CA PHE A 47 20.46 -10.17 -24.92
C PHE A 47 20.40 -11.69 -24.72
N GLY A 48 20.68 -12.19 -23.52
CA GLY A 48 20.52 -13.60 -23.16
C GLY A 48 19.07 -13.88 -22.73
N HIS A 49 18.38 -14.77 -23.44
CA HIS A 49 16.98 -15.15 -23.21
C HIS A 49 16.74 -15.93 -21.91
N GLY A 50 17.47 -15.66 -20.84
CA GLY A 50 17.32 -16.31 -19.56
C GLY A 50 18.00 -15.49 -18.46
N GLY A 51 17.21 -14.73 -17.69
CA GLY A 51 17.68 -14.20 -16.42
C GLY A 51 18.22 -15.34 -15.54
N SER A 52 19.30 -15.07 -14.81
CA SER A 52 19.88 -16.04 -13.89
C SER A 52 18.80 -16.52 -12.91
N LYS A 53 18.52 -17.81 -12.90
CA LYS A 53 17.64 -18.44 -11.91
C LYS A 53 18.32 -18.62 -10.53
N ASN A 54 19.54 -18.09 -10.38
CA ASN A 54 20.31 -18.25 -9.17
C ASN A 54 20.28 -16.98 -8.32
N PRO A 55 19.56 -16.95 -7.19
CA PRO A 55 19.40 -15.76 -6.35
C PRO A 55 20.73 -15.25 -5.76
N TYR A 56 21.77 -16.08 -5.68
CA TYR A 56 23.09 -15.64 -5.21
C TYR A 56 23.82 -14.76 -6.23
N LEU A 57 23.58 -14.96 -7.53
CA LEU A 57 24.13 -14.09 -8.55
C LEU A 57 23.51 -12.71 -8.52
N ASP A 58 22.19 -12.61 -8.26
CA ASP A 58 21.51 -11.34 -8.13
C ASP A 58 22.06 -10.51 -6.95
N ILE A 59 22.38 -11.16 -5.81
CA ILE A 59 23.04 -10.48 -4.67
C ILE A 59 24.42 -9.93 -5.08
N VAL A 60 25.20 -10.68 -5.84
CA VAL A 60 26.54 -10.23 -6.27
C VAL A 60 26.43 -9.05 -7.22
N PHE A 61 25.56 -9.13 -8.24
CA PHE A 61 25.50 -8.12 -9.31
C PHE A 61 24.62 -6.91 -8.97
N ASP A 62 23.62 -7.06 -8.12
CA ASP A 62 22.71 -5.97 -7.77
C ASP A 62 23.08 -5.28 -6.45
N LEU A 63 23.89 -5.91 -5.59
CA LEU A 63 24.26 -5.34 -4.28
C LEU A 63 25.77 -5.22 -4.08
N ILE A 64 26.53 -6.33 -4.20
CA ILE A 64 27.95 -6.34 -3.83
C ILE A 64 28.78 -5.54 -4.84
N LEU A 65 28.62 -5.78 -6.13
CA LEU A 65 29.41 -5.14 -7.18
C LEU A 65 29.14 -3.64 -7.30
N PRO A 66 27.88 -3.14 -7.25
CA PRO A 66 27.61 -1.72 -7.11
C PRO A 66 28.21 -1.10 -5.84
N GLY A 67 28.22 -1.81 -4.73
CA GLY A 67 28.88 -1.39 -3.50
C GLY A 67 30.39 -1.20 -3.68
N ILE A 68 31.07 -2.15 -4.34
CA ILE A 68 32.49 -2.08 -4.68
C ILE A 68 32.78 -0.90 -5.64
N PHE A 69 31.89 -0.68 -6.62
CA PHE A 69 31.98 0.44 -7.56
C PHE A 69 31.93 1.79 -6.82
N VAL A 70 30.96 1.97 -5.92
CA VAL A 70 30.82 3.20 -5.10
C VAL A 70 32.02 3.37 -4.18
N ALA A 71 32.50 2.31 -3.56
CA ALA A 71 33.69 2.34 -2.71
C ALA A 71 34.93 2.80 -3.51
N GLY A 72 35.09 2.35 -4.74
CA GLY A 72 36.13 2.82 -5.65
C GLY A 72 36.04 4.31 -5.93
N LEU A 73 34.86 4.86 -6.20
CA LEU A 73 34.65 6.30 -6.38
C LEU A 73 35.00 7.08 -5.11
N CYS A 74 34.65 6.59 -3.94
CA CYS A 74 35.02 7.20 -2.65
C CYS A 74 36.55 7.21 -2.45
N LEU A 75 37.24 6.13 -2.83
CA LEU A 75 38.70 6.05 -2.75
C LEU A 75 39.40 7.07 -3.66
N ILE A 76 38.85 7.35 -4.85
CA ILE A 76 39.39 8.42 -5.74
C ILE A 76 39.34 9.77 -5.01
N LEU A 77 38.19 10.13 -4.48
CA LEU A 77 37.99 11.38 -3.75
C LEU A 77 38.86 11.46 -2.49
N ALA A 78 38.91 10.39 -1.71
CA ALA A 78 39.73 10.29 -0.51
C ALA A 78 41.23 10.49 -0.84
N GLY A 79 41.70 9.86 -1.91
CA GLY A 79 43.07 10.00 -2.36
C GLY A 79 43.43 11.44 -2.76
N ILE A 80 42.51 12.16 -3.42
CA ILE A 80 42.69 13.59 -3.76
C ILE A 80 42.79 14.42 -2.48
N VAL A 81 41.85 14.22 -1.53
CA VAL A 81 41.84 14.96 -0.26
C VAL A 81 43.11 14.71 0.56
N VAL A 82 43.48 13.43 0.74
CA VAL A 82 44.66 13.04 1.50
C VAL A 82 45.92 13.63 0.91
N ARG A 83 46.10 13.53 -0.42
CA ARG A 83 47.26 14.09 -1.07
C ARG A 83 47.30 15.62 -0.97
N ARG A 84 46.18 16.28 -1.16
CA ARG A 84 46.07 17.73 -0.98
C ARG A 84 46.48 18.14 0.44
N SER A 85 45.88 17.51 1.48
CA SER A 85 46.20 17.81 2.88
C SER A 85 47.68 17.57 3.19
N TYR A 86 48.26 16.48 2.66
CA TYR A 86 49.67 16.17 2.87
C TYR A 86 50.58 17.25 2.24
N LEU A 87 50.33 17.66 0.98
CA LEU A 87 51.12 18.66 0.27
C LEU A 87 50.95 20.06 0.89
N ASP A 88 49.76 20.39 1.38
CA ASP A 88 49.48 21.63 2.11
C ASP A 88 50.27 21.66 3.43
N ALA A 89 50.26 20.56 4.20
CA ALA A 89 50.98 20.47 5.48
C ALA A 89 52.51 20.52 5.32
N THR A 90 53.00 19.94 4.24
CA THR A 90 54.46 19.93 3.91
C THR A 90 54.90 21.14 3.15
N LYS A 91 54.02 22.09 2.83
CA LYS A 91 54.27 23.28 2.00
C LYS A 91 54.87 22.94 0.62
N GLN A 92 54.52 21.78 0.08
CA GLN A 92 55.04 21.31 -1.23
C GLN A 92 54.03 21.52 -2.39
N VAL A 93 53.02 22.36 -2.17
CA VAL A 93 52.09 22.72 -3.23
C VAL A 93 52.79 23.56 -4.25
N PRO A 94 52.80 23.19 -5.54
CA PRO A 94 53.50 23.95 -6.58
C PRO A 94 52.82 25.32 -6.78
N ALA A 95 53.62 26.37 -6.97
CA ALA A 95 53.12 27.71 -7.27
C ALA A 95 52.32 27.75 -8.62
N PHE A 96 52.64 26.84 -9.53
CA PHE A 96 51.94 26.65 -10.80
C PHE A 96 51.72 25.16 -11.05
N PHE A 97 50.49 24.77 -11.33
CA PHE A 97 50.18 23.38 -11.71
C PHE A 97 50.67 23.07 -13.13
N PRO A 98 51.10 21.82 -13.40
CA PRO A 98 51.60 21.42 -14.74
C PRO A 98 50.61 21.76 -15.86
N GLU A 99 51.15 22.17 -17.01
CA GLU A 99 50.31 22.44 -18.17
C GLU A 99 49.74 21.16 -18.75
N LEU A 100 48.39 21.16 -18.94
CA LEU A 100 47.68 20.06 -19.60
C LEU A 100 47.74 20.30 -21.12
N SER A 101 48.60 19.61 -21.82
CA SER A 101 48.77 19.73 -23.28
C SER A 101 48.30 18.47 -24.00
N LEU A 102 47.38 18.61 -24.95
CA LEU A 102 46.93 17.50 -25.82
C LEU A 102 48.04 17.00 -26.78
N LYS A 103 49.17 17.71 -26.85
CA LYS A 103 50.37 17.28 -27.61
C LYS A 103 51.16 16.22 -26.85
N ASP A 104 51.01 16.14 -25.53
CA ASP A 104 51.64 15.13 -24.70
C ASP A 104 50.87 13.80 -24.85
N PRO A 105 51.53 12.72 -25.35
CA PRO A 105 50.89 11.41 -25.51
C PRO A 105 50.37 10.82 -24.20
N MET A 106 51.10 10.99 -23.10
CA MET A 106 50.66 10.46 -21.79
C MET A 106 49.41 11.19 -21.25
N PHE A 107 49.37 12.52 -21.42
CA PHE A 107 48.22 13.29 -21.03
C PHE A 107 46.98 12.92 -21.89
N ARG A 108 47.16 12.75 -23.21
CA ARG A 108 46.07 12.34 -24.11
C ARG A 108 45.51 10.96 -23.73
N GLN A 109 46.39 9.94 -23.53
CA GLN A 109 45.96 8.61 -23.10
C GLN A 109 45.21 8.65 -21.74
N GLY A 110 45.71 9.45 -20.79
CA GLY A 110 45.03 9.66 -19.52
C GLY A 110 43.66 10.31 -19.67
N LEU A 111 43.54 11.29 -20.58
CA LEU A 111 42.27 11.96 -20.88
C LEU A 111 41.27 11.01 -21.55
N ASP A 112 41.71 10.21 -22.53
CA ASP A 112 40.92 9.21 -23.22
C ASP A 112 40.41 8.16 -22.21
N PHE A 113 41.28 7.68 -21.32
CA PHE A 113 40.88 6.76 -20.23
C PHE A 113 39.81 7.37 -19.32
N VAL A 114 40.04 8.62 -18.85
CA VAL A 114 39.07 9.31 -17.98
C VAL A 114 37.73 9.54 -18.72
N ALA A 115 37.78 9.91 -20.00
CA ALA A 115 36.55 10.11 -20.78
C ALA A 115 35.73 8.81 -20.93
N ILE A 116 36.43 7.71 -21.30
CA ILE A 116 35.80 6.39 -21.42
C ILE A 116 35.25 5.93 -20.05
N ALA A 117 36.06 6.02 -19.00
CA ALA A 117 35.59 5.62 -17.64
C ALA A 117 34.40 6.46 -17.17
N THR A 118 34.42 7.77 -17.49
CA THR A 118 33.29 8.66 -17.16
C THR A 118 32.01 8.25 -17.91
N LEU A 119 32.11 7.88 -19.18
CA LEU A 119 31.00 7.40 -19.97
C LEU A 119 30.40 6.10 -19.35
N PHE A 120 31.27 5.13 -19.01
CA PHE A 120 30.83 3.91 -18.33
C PHE A 120 30.15 4.20 -16.97
N ASN A 121 30.76 5.08 -16.17
CA ASN A 121 30.19 5.50 -14.89
C ASN A 121 28.81 6.14 -15.08
N PHE A 122 28.64 6.98 -16.09
CA PHE A 122 27.36 7.62 -16.39
C PHE A 122 26.28 6.57 -16.76
N VAL A 123 26.63 5.58 -17.58
CA VAL A 123 25.72 4.48 -17.93
C VAL A 123 25.34 3.66 -16.70
N ILE A 124 26.32 3.34 -15.83
CA ILE A 124 26.08 2.56 -14.61
C ILE A 124 25.16 3.31 -13.66
N VAL A 125 25.50 4.57 -13.34
CA VAL A 125 24.70 5.39 -12.43
C VAL A 125 23.29 5.60 -13.00
N GLY A 126 23.19 5.92 -14.29
CA GLY A 126 21.90 6.08 -14.97
C GLY A 126 21.03 4.82 -14.89
N THR A 127 21.62 3.65 -15.16
CA THR A 127 20.90 2.37 -15.08
C THR A 127 20.55 2.01 -13.65
N ALA A 128 21.44 2.23 -12.69
CA ALA A 128 21.17 1.99 -11.27
C ALA A 128 20.04 2.90 -10.75
N CYS A 129 20.05 4.18 -11.11
CA CYS A 129 18.98 5.11 -10.78
C CYS A 129 17.64 4.67 -11.41
N TYR A 130 17.66 4.32 -12.72
CA TYR A 130 16.47 3.84 -13.41
C TYR A 130 15.87 2.58 -12.74
N ARG A 131 16.71 1.57 -12.49
CA ARG A 131 16.28 0.33 -11.81
C ARG A 131 15.83 0.58 -10.37
N GLY A 132 16.54 1.44 -9.64
CA GLY A 132 16.13 1.83 -8.28
C GLY A 132 14.76 2.49 -8.27
N VAL A 133 14.51 3.41 -9.18
CA VAL A 133 13.21 4.07 -9.31
C VAL A 133 12.13 3.06 -9.73
N ALA A 134 12.41 2.18 -10.70
CA ALA A 134 11.47 1.13 -11.12
C ALA A 134 11.16 0.15 -9.97
N TYR A 135 12.16 -0.24 -9.16
CA TYR A 135 11.96 -1.07 -7.98
C TYR A 135 11.07 -0.37 -6.93
N MET A 136 11.23 0.93 -6.72
CA MET A 136 10.39 1.72 -5.81
C MET A 136 8.90 1.76 -6.23
N ASP A 137 8.57 1.40 -7.47
CA ASP A 137 7.19 1.31 -7.94
C ASP A 137 6.57 -0.09 -7.76
N THR A 138 7.36 -1.07 -7.32
CA THR A 138 6.88 -2.43 -7.11
C THR A 138 6.09 -2.58 -5.81
N VAL A 139 5.12 -3.50 -5.82
CA VAL A 139 4.36 -3.90 -4.63
C VAL A 139 5.29 -4.40 -3.53
N SER A 140 6.34 -5.14 -3.90
CA SER A 140 7.33 -5.66 -2.96
C SER A 140 8.11 -4.57 -2.24
N PHE A 141 8.46 -3.48 -2.94
CA PHE A 141 9.12 -2.34 -2.28
C PHE A 141 8.18 -1.69 -1.26
N CYS A 142 6.96 -1.35 -1.67
CA CYS A 142 6.00 -0.68 -0.79
C CYS A 142 5.61 -1.54 0.43
N GLY A 143 5.39 -2.83 0.23
CA GLY A 143 4.82 -3.69 1.27
C GLY A 143 5.80 -4.59 2.02
N ALA A 144 6.88 -5.05 1.37
CA ALA A 144 7.82 -5.98 1.98
C ALA A 144 9.10 -5.29 2.47
N THR A 145 9.64 -4.32 1.72
CA THR A 145 10.83 -3.57 2.14
C THR A 145 10.51 -2.61 3.28
N CYS A 146 9.35 -1.93 3.21
CA CYS A 146 8.87 -1.06 4.28
C CYS A 146 8.01 -1.87 5.27
N HIS A 147 8.63 -2.40 6.33
CA HIS A 147 7.94 -3.20 7.35
C HIS A 147 6.75 -2.50 8.02
N VAL A 148 6.73 -1.18 8.00
CA VAL A 148 5.63 -0.35 8.54
C VAL A 148 4.34 -0.50 7.73
N MET A 149 4.44 -0.89 6.44
CA MET A 149 3.30 -1.13 5.55
C MET A 149 2.75 -2.57 5.64
N LYS A 150 3.25 -3.39 6.57
CA LYS A 150 2.86 -4.79 6.70
C LYS A 150 1.34 -5.00 6.83
N PRO A 151 0.57 -4.21 7.61
CA PRO A 151 -0.88 -4.37 7.69
C PRO A 151 -1.56 -4.22 6.33
N GLU A 152 -1.27 -3.14 5.63
CA GLU A 152 -1.83 -2.83 4.31
C GLU A 152 -1.41 -3.86 3.26
N PHE A 153 -0.17 -4.33 3.32
CA PHE A 153 0.36 -5.34 2.41
C PHE A 153 -0.31 -6.70 2.59
N VAL A 154 -0.54 -7.13 3.84
CA VAL A 154 -1.26 -8.38 4.13
C VAL A 154 -2.70 -8.28 3.65
N ALA A 155 -3.41 -7.19 3.99
CA ALA A 155 -4.77 -6.95 3.55
C ALA A 155 -4.90 -6.85 2.02
N TYR A 156 -3.91 -6.24 1.34
CA TYR A 156 -3.85 -6.15 -0.13
C TYR A 156 -3.84 -7.54 -0.79
N HIS A 157 -3.06 -8.48 -0.29
CA HIS A 157 -3.00 -9.82 -0.86
C HIS A 157 -4.32 -10.60 -0.74
N GLY A 158 -5.15 -10.29 0.24
CA GLY A 158 -6.51 -10.83 0.40
C GLY A 158 -7.57 -10.07 -0.40
N SER A 159 -7.22 -9.01 -1.12
CA SER A 159 -8.17 -8.14 -1.81
C SER A 159 -8.39 -8.52 -3.28
N PRO A 160 -9.54 -8.14 -3.88
CA PRO A 160 -9.75 -8.27 -5.32
C PRO A 160 -8.74 -7.47 -6.16
N HIS A 161 -8.03 -6.51 -5.57
CA HIS A 161 -7.02 -5.66 -6.23
C HIS A 161 -5.59 -6.16 -6.04
N SER A 162 -5.37 -7.39 -5.57
CA SER A 162 -4.04 -7.97 -5.31
C SER A 162 -3.11 -8.04 -6.54
N GLY A 163 -3.65 -7.85 -7.75
CA GLY A 163 -2.87 -7.75 -8.99
C GLY A 163 -2.61 -6.31 -9.48
N VAL A 164 -3.12 -5.29 -8.77
CA VAL A 164 -2.99 -3.87 -9.14
C VAL A 164 -1.83 -3.25 -8.38
N ALA A 165 -0.89 -2.61 -9.08
CA ALA A 165 0.25 -1.97 -8.41
C ALA A 165 -0.21 -0.84 -7.46
N CYS A 166 0.48 -0.69 -6.33
CA CYS A 166 0.15 0.35 -5.34
C CYS A 166 0.17 1.75 -5.96
N THR A 167 1.06 1.96 -6.92
CA THR A 167 1.23 3.23 -7.64
C THR A 167 0.02 3.62 -8.48
N GLU A 168 -0.78 2.67 -8.97
CA GLU A 168 -1.98 2.95 -9.76
C GLU A 168 -3.05 3.74 -8.98
N CYS A 169 -3.08 3.57 -7.66
CA CYS A 169 -4.02 4.26 -6.78
C CYS A 169 -3.37 5.41 -5.99
N HIS A 170 -2.08 5.28 -5.63
CA HIS A 170 -1.41 6.22 -4.71
C HIS A 170 -0.53 7.26 -5.40
N VAL A 171 -0.32 7.18 -6.71
CA VAL A 171 0.50 8.15 -7.45
C VAL A 171 -0.37 9.01 -8.36
N VAL A 172 -0.31 10.32 -8.15
CA VAL A 172 -0.98 11.27 -9.05
C VAL A 172 -0.32 11.17 -10.44
N PRO A 173 -1.09 10.99 -11.52
CA PRO A 173 -0.56 10.96 -12.87
C PRO A 173 0.22 12.23 -13.24
N GLY A 174 1.29 12.06 -14.02
CA GLY A 174 2.13 13.16 -14.53
C GLY A 174 3.42 13.38 -13.76
N ALA A 175 4.36 14.07 -14.41
CA ALA A 175 5.74 14.22 -13.91
C ALA A 175 5.82 14.90 -12.53
N VAL A 176 4.98 15.90 -12.26
CA VAL A 176 4.97 16.64 -10.99
C VAL A 176 4.47 15.74 -9.86
N GLY A 177 3.35 15.03 -10.07
CA GLY A 177 2.80 14.09 -9.09
C GLY A 177 3.79 12.95 -8.79
N TYR A 178 4.40 12.41 -9.83
CA TYR A 178 5.43 11.37 -9.70
C TYR A 178 6.63 11.86 -8.88
N ALA A 179 7.18 13.04 -9.18
CA ALA A 179 8.30 13.62 -8.44
C ALA A 179 7.93 13.86 -6.96
N HIS A 180 6.73 14.38 -6.70
CA HIS A 180 6.23 14.60 -5.34
C HIS A 180 6.19 13.30 -4.52
N VAL A 181 5.62 12.24 -5.09
CA VAL A 181 5.52 10.93 -4.41
C VAL A 181 6.91 10.33 -4.15
N LYS A 182 7.88 10.48 -5.08
CA LYS A 182 9.25 10.00 -4.87
C LYS A 182 9.97 10.76 -3.75
N LEU A 183 9.81 12.07 -3.68
CA LEU A 183 10.35 12.89 -2.59
C LEU A 183 9.72 12.53 -1.25
N ASN A 184 8.38 12.38 -1.22
CA ASN A 184 7.66 11.97 -0.03
C ASN A 184 8.06 10.55 0.43
N GLY A 185 8.18 9.60 -0.51
CA GLY A 185 8.68 8.25 -0.22
C GLY A 185 10.09 8.24 0.37
N THR A 186 10.96 9.16 -0.09
CA THR A 186 12.31 9.33 0.50
C THR A 186 12.21 9.84 1.94
N LYS A 187 11.35 10.83 2.23
CA LYS A 187 11.07 11.31 3.59
C LYS A 187 10.59 10.15 4.48
N GLN A 188 9.62 9.35 4.00
CA GLN A 188 9.08 8.21 4.74
C GLN A 188 10.14 7.13 5.01
N LEU A 189 11.11 6.94 4.11
CA LEU A 189 12.23 6.04 4.35
C LEU A 189 13.06 6.49 5.54
N PHE A 190 13.39 7.80 5.63
CA PHE A 190 14.09 8.36 6.80
C PHE A 190 13.25 8.24 8.08
N MET A 191 11.95 8.55 8.02
CA MET A 191 11.04 8.38 9.17
C MET A 191 11.02 6.92 9.66
N THR A 192 11.01 5.97 8.74
CA THR A 192 11.07 4.53 9.05
C THR A 192 12.40 4.16 9.69
N LEU A 193 13.53 4.65 9.17
CA LEU A 193 14.87 4.37 9.69
C LEU A 193 15.06 4.92 11.11
N PHE A 194 14.50 6.10 11.39
CA PHE A 194 14.59 6.73 12.72
C PHE A 194 13.41 6.39 13.64
N HIS A 195 12.50 5.50 13.22
CA HIS A 195 11.30 5.10 13.97
C HIS A 195 10.34 6.26 14.30
N ASP A 196 10.36 7.31 13.51
CA ASP A 196 9.53 8.52 13.64
C ASP A 196 8.36 8.47 12.64
N TYR A 197 7.42 7.55 12.85
CA TYR A 197 6.23 7.39 12.03
C TYR A 197 4.97 7.16 12.88
N PRO A 198 3.79 7.64 12.41
CA PRO A 198 2.53 7.45 13.14
C PRO A 198 2.12 5.97 13.20
N ARG A 199 1.39 5.59 14.26
CA ARG A 199 0.81 4.25 14.42
C ARG A 199 -0.63 4.38 14.90
N PRO A 200 -1.62 3.91 14.14
CA PRO A 200 -1.50 3.26 12.83
C PRO A 200 -0.97 4.20 11.75
N ILE A 201 -0.43 3.62 10.67
CA ILE A 201 -0.06 4.40 9.47
C ILE A 201 -1.33 4.97 8.83
N MET A 202 -1.24 6.22 8.45
CA MET A 202 -2.25 6.88 7.60
C MET A 202 -1.54 7.49 6.39
N ALA A 203 -2.19 7.44 5.23
CA ALA A 203 -1.67 8.12 4.05
C ALA A 203 -1.59 9.64 4.31
N GLU A 204 -0.42 10.24 4.11
CA GLU A 204 -0.25 11.69 4.24
C GLU A 204 -1.03 12.43 3.16
N ASP A 205 -1.04 11.89 1.95
CA ASP A 205 -1.75 12.44 0.81
C ASP A 205 -3.07 11.70 0.60
N LYS A 206 -4.11 12.45 0.25
CA LYS A 206 -5.39 11.87 -0.17
C LYS A 206 -5.19 11.10 -1.47
N ILE A 207 -5.89 9.98 -1.62
CA ILE A 207 -5.94 9.26 -2.88
C ILE A 207 -6.40 10.22 -3.99
N PRO A 208 -5.74 10.24 -5.16
CA PRO A 208 -6.16 11.06 -6.29
C PRO A 208 -7.62 10.80 -6.66
N ALA A 209 -8.26 11.78 -7.31
CA ALA A 209 -9.65 11.68 -7.72
C ALA A 209 -9.92 10.39 -8.53
N ALA A 210 -11.08 9.80 -8.38
CA ALA A 210 -11.47 8.56 -9.06
C ALA A 210 -11.38 8.65 -10.59
N SER A 211 -11.53 9.83 -11.16
CA SER A 211 -11.33 10.08 -12.61
C SER A 211 -9.92 9.79 -13.10
N SER A 212 -8.92 9.90 -12.21
CA SER A 212 -7.52 9.66 -12.53
C SER A 212 -6.98 8.32 -11.99
N THR A 213 -7.80 7.52 -11.31
CA THR A 213 -7.44 6.23 -10.71
C THR A 213 -8.48 5.16 -11.05
N CYS A 214 -9.58 5.11 -10.32
CA CYS A 214 -10.59 4.04 -10.41
C CYS A 214 -11.21 3.91 -11.81
N LEU A 215 -11.52 5.05 -12.46
CA LEU A 215 -12.20 5.07 -13.77
C LEU A 215 -11.30 4.63 -14.93
N HIS A 216 -10.01 4.38 -14.73
CA HIS A 216 -9.15 3.75 -15.74
C HIS A 216 -9.51 2.28 -15.97
N CYS A 217 -9.98 1.59 -14.93
CA CYS A 217 -10.34 0.18 -14.97
C CYS A 217 -11.85 -0.04 -14.79
N HIS A 218 -12.50 0.78 -13.95
CA HIS A 218 -13.92 0.70 -13.63
C HIS A 218 -14.70 1.71 -14.47
N ASP A 219 -15.66 1.21 -15.25
CA ASP A 219 -16.62 2.06 -15.96
C ASP A 219 -17.97 2.03 -15.24
N ALA A 220 -18.37 3.18 -14.71
CA ALA A 220 -19.67 3.33 -14.05
C ALA A 220 -20.86 2.97 -14.95
N ASN A 221 -20.68 2.99 -16.28
CA ASN A 221 -21.70 2.59 -17.23
C ASN A 221 -21.90 1.06 -17.32
N ARG A 222 -20.99 0.26 -16.76
CA ARG A 222 -21.06 -1.20 -16.73
C ARG A 222 -21.77 -1.76 -15.51
N PHE A 223 -22.01 -0.94 -14.50
CA PHE A 223 -22.77 -1.33 -13.33
C PHE A 223 -24.26 -1.18 -13.63
N ILE A 224 -24.89 -2.25 -14.05
CA ILE A 224 -26.30 -2.25 -14.44
C ILE A 224 -27.07 -3.19 -13.53
N GLY A 225 -28.08 -2.64 -12.84
CA GLY A 225 -29.07 -3.40 -12.10
C GLY A 225 -28.70 -3.65 -10.63
N ASP A 226 -29.20 -4.77 -10.12
CA ASP A 226 -29.10 -5.17 -8.73
C ASP A 226 -28.07 -6.28 -8.56
N THR A 227 -27.45 -6.33 -7.37
CA THR A 227 -26.48 -7.37 -7.04
C THR A 227 -26.99 -8.14 -5.82
N LEU A 228 -27.06 -9.47 -5.94
CA LEU A 228 -27.35 -10.34 -4.82
C LEU A 228 -26.12 -10.49 -3.93
N LYS A 229 -26.28 -10.17 -2.65
CA LYS A 229 -25.29 -10.43 -1.61
C LYS A 229 -25.82 -11.53 -0.71
N VAL A 230 -25.04 -12.61 -0.56
CA VAL A 230 -25.30 -13.68 0.41
C VAL A 230 -24.38 -13.47 1.60
N GLY A 231 -24.96 -13.34 2.79
CA GLY A 231 -24.26 -13.32 4.06
C GLY A 231 -24.49 -14.64 4.78
N THR A 232 -23.43 -15.22 5.34
CA THR A 232 -23.50 -16.40 6.20
C THR A 232 -22.97 -16.02 7.56
N SER A 233 -23.69 -16.42 8.61
CA SER A 233 -23.29 -16.20 10.00
C SER A 233 -23.46 -17.46 10.83
N PHE A 234 -22.69 -17.56 11.91
CA PHE A 234 -22.71 -18.69 12.82
C PHE A 234 -23.03 -18.23 14.25
N ALA A 235 -23.94 -18.94 14.88
CA ALA A 235 -24.29 -18.66 16.27
C ALA A 235 -23.18 -19.14 17.23
N SER A 236 -23.13 -18.52 18.40
CA SER A 236 -22.22 -18.91 19.49
C SER A 236 -22.79 -20.06 20.34
N ASP A 237 -23.58 -20.95 19.73
CA ASP A 237 -24.14 -22.15 20.37
C ASP A 237 -23.22 -23.37 20.16
N GLU A 238 -23.58 -24.50 20.79
CA GLU A 238 -22.77 -25.72 20.73
C GLU A 238 -22.60 -26.27 19.30
N THR A 239 -23.62 -26.12 18.47
CA THR A 239 -23.67 -26.63 17.10
C THR A 239 -23.21 -25.63 16.08
N ASN A 240 -22.81 -24.42 16.51
CA ASN A 240 -22.45 -23.30 15.63
C ASN A 240 -23.54 -23.12 14.55
N SER A 241 -24.78 -22.96 14.97
CA SER A 241 -25.94 -22.93 14.07
C SER A 241 -25.74 -21.91 12.96
N GLN A 242 -25.67 -22.37 11.71
CA GLN A 242 -25.48 -21.53 10.52
C GLN A 242 -26.81 -20.93 10.10
N THR A 243 -26.81 -19.63 9.79
CA THR A 243 -27.90 -18.92 9.14
C THR A 243 -27.39 -18.17 7.92
N SER A 244 -28.28 -17.90 6.99
CA SER A 244 -27.96 -17.12 5.78
C SER A 244 -28.96 -16.00 5.59
N SER A 245 -28.45 -14.85 5.16
CA SER A 245 -29.23 -13.69 4.77
C SER A 245 -28.96 -13.36 3.30
N LEU A 246 -30.02 -13.11 2.54
CA LEU A 246 -29.94 -12.76 1.12
C LEU A 246 -30.46 -11.34 0.94
N THR A 247 -29.60 -10.46 0.42
CA THR A 247 -29.90 -9.05 0.22
C THR A 247 -29.69 -8.70 -1.25
N LEU A 248 -30.72 -8.18 -1.89
CA LEU A 248 -30.66 -7.65 -3.24
C LEU A 248 -30.33 -6.15 -3.18
N ILE A 249 -29.12 -5.77 -3.53
CA ILE A 249 -28.62 -4.40 -3.41
C ILE A 249 -28.85 -3.66 -4.73
N HIS A 250 -29.51 -2.51 -4.70
CA HIS A 250 -29.77 -1.63 -5.82
C HIS A 250 -28.50 -0.84 -6.18
N VAL A 251 -27.46 -1.52 -6.65
CA VAL A 251 -26.18 -0.92 -7.04
C VAL A 251 -26.40 0.15 -8.10
N GLY A 252 -27.26 -0.17 -9.08
CA GLY A 252 -27.59 0.71 -10.18
C GLY A 252 -26.44 0.88 -11.18
N GLY A 253 -26.59 1.84 -12.04
CA GLY A 253 -25.69 2.14 -13.14
C GLY A 253 -26.44 2.92 -14.19
N ARG A 254 -25.94 2.92 -15.42
CA ARG A 254 -26.61 3.58 -16.54
C ARG A 254 -27.59 2.61 -17.17
N ASP A 255 -28.88 2.99 -17.24
CA ASP A 255 -29.91 2.23 -17.95
C ASP A 255 -29.80 2.41 -19.48
N SER A 256 -30.64 1.71 -20.25
CA SER A 256 -30.68 1.80 -21.71
C SER A 256 -30.99 3.21 -22.24
N PHE A 257 -31.50 4.10 -21.40
CA PHE A 257 -31.75 5.51 -21.67
C PHE A 257 -30.67 6.44 -21.18
N ALA A 258 -29.48 5.92 -20.84
CA ALA A 258 -28.32 6.64 -20.27
C ALA A 258 -28.61 7.36 -18.95
N ARG A 259 -29.66 6.95 -18.19
CA ARG A 259 -29.96 7.49 -16.86
C ARG A 259 -29.25 6.67 -15.81
N LEU A 260 -28.60 7.35 -14.89
CA LEU A 260 -28.01 6.71 -13.71
C LEU A 260 -29.11 6.36 -12.70
N SER A 261 -29.12 5.12 -12.24
CA SER A 261 -30.08 4.59 -11.26
C SER A 261 -29.37 4.02 -10.03
N GLY A 262 -30.13 3.62 -9.02
CA GLY A 262 -29.64 2.99 -7.80
C GLY A 262 -28.71 3.86 -6.97
N ILE A 263 -27.92 3.23 -6.12
CA ILE A 263 -26.99 3.90 -5.20
C ILE A 263 -26.01 4.81 -5.95
N HIS A 264 -25.37 4.30 -7.01
CA HIS A 264 -24.42 5.10 -7.79
C HIS A 264 -25.11 6.30 -8.48
N GLY A 265 -26.28 6.07 -9.07
CA GLY A 265 -27.04 7.11 -9.74
C GLY A 265 -27.52 8.22 -8.81
N ALA A 266 -27.78 7.91 -7.55
CA ALA A 266 -28.21 8.87 -6.55
C ALA A 266 -27.05 9.77 -6.05
N HIS A 267 -25.83 9.27 -6.05
CA HIS A 267 -24.70 9.93 -5.37
C HIS A 267 -23.68 10.54 -6.31
N MET A 268 -23.32 9.86 -7.42
CA MET A 268 -22.21 10.28 -8.27
C MET A 268 -22.46 11.66 -8.91
N GLY A 269 -21.53 12.58 -8.67
CA GLY A 269 -21.55 13.94 -9.21
C GLY A 269 -22.66 14.86 -8.70
N LYS A 270 -23.41 14.45 -7.67
CA LYS A 270 -24.57 15.18 -7.16
C LYS A 270 -24.48 15.56 -5.69
N ILE A 271 -23.63 14.90 -4.95
CA ILE A 271 -23.54 15.04 -3.49
C ILE A 271 -22.22 15.70 -3.13
N GLU A 272 -22.33 16.79 -2.36
CA GLU A 272 -21.22 17.35 -1.61
C GLU A 272 -21.43 17.12 -0.12
N TYR A 273 -20.37 17.05 0.64
CA TYR A 273 -20.47 16.90 2.09
C TYR A 273 -19.36 17.62 2.84
N VAL A 274 -19.54 17.76 4.14
CA VAL A 274 -18.52 18.26 5.09
C VAL A 274 -18.45 17.30 6.27
N ALA A 275 -17.27 16.73 6.49
CA ALA A 275 -16.95 15.96 7.67
C ALA A 275 -16.37 16.87 8.76
N THR A 276 -16.57 16.51 10.03
CA THR A 276 -16.00 17.19 11.20
C THR A 276 -14.75 16.50 11.74
N ASP A 277 -14.44 15.32 11.25
CA ASP A 277 -13.28 14.53 11.62
C ASP A 277 -12.42 14.18 10.39
N ASP A 278 -11.14 13.91 10.62
CA ASP A 278 -10.18 13.59 9.54
C ASP A 278 -10.42 12.23 8.89
N THR A 279 -11.18 11.33 9.55
CA THR A 279 -11.52 10.00 9.04
C THR A 279 -12.80 9.97 8.22
N ASN A 280 -13.48 11.11 8.08
CA ASN A 280 -14.77 11.29 7.40
C ASN A 280 -15.87 10.35 7.94
N GLN A 281 -15.85 10.05 9.25
CA GLN A 281 -16.89 9.23 9.89
C GLN A 281 -18.04 10.05 10.43
N MET A 282 -17.80 11.33 10.75
CA MET A 282 -18.83 12.26 11.23
C MET A 282 -19.15 13.32 10.19
N ILE A 283 -20.28 13.16 9.52
CA ILE A 283 -20.74 14.13 8.50
C ILE A 283 -21.66 15.14 9.14
N SER A 284 -21.39 16.40 8.95
CA SER A 284 -22.17 17.49 9.56
C SER A 284 -23.11 18.19 8.59
N TRP A 285 -22.80 18.12 7.30
CA TRP A 285 -23.55 18.78 6.24
C TRP A 285 -23.49 17.96 4.96
N VAL A 286 -24.61 17.88 4.25
CA VAL A 286 -24.74 17.25 2.95
C VAL A 286 -25.50 18.17 2.02
N GLY A 287 -24.95 18.44 0.82
CA GLY A 287 -25.58 19.19 -0.25
C GLY A 287 -25.91 18.28 -1.43
N LYS A 288 -27.18 18.26 -1.85
CA LYS A 288 -27.64 17.51 -3.02
C LYS A 288 -27.94 18.46 -4.17
N THR A 289 -27.24 18.35 -5.27
CA THR A 289 -27.53 19.08 -6.50
C THR A 289 -28.74 18.46 -7.19
N ASN A 290 -29.79 19.25 -7.37
CA ASN A 290 -31.02 18.87 -8.07
C ASN A 290 -30.87 18.99 -9.60
N ALA A 291 -31.81 18.43 -10.35
CA ALA A 291 -31.82 18.47 -11.81
C ALA A 291 -31.87 19.90 -12.41
N ASN A 292 -32.42 20.86 -11.65
CA ASN A 292 -32.49 22.28 -12.03
C ASN A 292 -31.25 23.09 -11.60
N GLY A 293 -30.21 22.42 -11.08
CA GLY A 293 -28.98 23.07 -10.59
C GLY A 293 -29.06 23.68 -9.19
N SER A 294 -30.23 23.70 -8.55
CA SER A 294 -30.34 24.13 -7.15
C SER A 294 -29.73 23.10 -6.20
N VAL A 295 -29.26 23.53 -5.04
CA VAL A 295 -28.71 22.64 -4.01
C VAL A 295 -29.69 22.57 -2.84
N THR A 296 -30.10 21.35 -2.49
CA THR A 296 -30.81 21.08 -1.24
C THR A 296 -29.79 20.75 -0.17
N GLU A 297 -29.75 21.54 0.88
CA GLU A 297 -28.82 21.38 2.00
C GLU A 297 -29.47 20.63 3.16
N PHE A 298 -28.80 19.62 3.66
CA PHE A 298 -29.20 18.85 4.82
C PHE A 298 -28.14 19.03 5.92
N VAL A 299 -28.54 19.31 7.13
CA VAL A 299 -27.64 19.67 8.22
C VAL A 299 -27.94 18.80 9.43
N SER A 300 -26.91 18.33 10.10
CA SER A 300 -27.04 17.65 11.40
C SER A 300 -27.56 18.62 12.45
N ALA A 301 -28.29 18.13 13.44
CA ALA A 301 -28.88 18.95 14.50
C ALA A 301 -27.81 19.83 15.19
N GLY A 302 -28.10 21.13 15.28
CA GLY A 302 -27.22 22.11 15.96
C GLY A 302 -26.01 22.60 15.15
N VAL A 303 -25.83 22.16 13.92
CA VAL A 303 -24.74 22.59 13.05
C VAL A 303 -25.22 23.70 12.10
N LYS A 304 -24.37 24.71 11.87
CA LYS A 304 -24.61 25.73 10.83
C LYS A 304 -24.03 25.27 9.50
N ALA A 305 -24.67 25.68 8.40
CA ALA A 305 -24.17 25.38 7.06
C ALA A 305 -22.71 25.89 6.90
N PRO A 306 -21.79 25.04 6.42
CA PRO A 306 -20.38 25.37 6.31
C PRO A 306 -20.10 26.29 5.13
N SER A 307 -18.92 26.94 5.17
CA SER A 307 -18.44 27.75 4.03
C SER A 307 -18.18 26.82 2.81
N ALA A 308 -18.36 27.37 1.60
CA ALA A 308 -18.15 26.64 0.35
C ALA A 308 -16.75 25.99 0.23
N SER A 309 -15.73 26.62 0.80
CA SER A 309 -14.34 26.13 0.78
C SER A 309 -14.11 24.84 1.56
N LYS A 310 -15.04 24.42 2.42
CA LYS A 310 -14.97 23.16 3.19
C LYS A 310 -15.75 22.03 2.53
N ARG A 311 -16.53 22.32 1.49
CA ARG A 311 -17.36 21.32 0.82
C ARG A 311 -16.51 20.43 -0.06
N ARG A 312 -16.75 19.15 0.02
CA ARG A 312 -16.09 18.10 -0.78
C ARG A 312 -17.13 17.39 -1.63
N LEU A 313 -16.88 17.31 -2.94
CA LEU A 313 -17.69 16.46 -3.82
C LEU A 313 -17.45 15.00 -3.47
N MET A 314 -18.52 14.22 -3.29
CA MET A 314 -18.46 12.81 -3.01
C MET A 314 -17.89 12.05 -4.20
N ASP A 315 -16.93 11.17 -3.92
CA ASP A 315 -16.24 10.35 -4.90
C ASP A 315 -16.26 8.86 -4.50
N CYS A 316 -15.80 7.97 -5.36
CA CYS A 316 -15.76 6.51 -5.15
C CYS A 316 -15.13 6.14 -3.81
N VAL A 317 -14.01 6.80 -3.44
CA VAL A 317 -13.28 6.54 -2.20
C VAL A 317 -14.02 6.96 -0.92
N ASP A 318 -15.09 7.70 -1.02
CA ASP A 318 -15.86 8.11 0.16
C ASP A 318 -16.76 6.98 0.68
N CYS A 319 -17.15 6.06 -0.21
CA CYS A 319 -17.83 4.81 0.11
C CYS A 319 -16.88 3.62 0.03
N HIS A 320 -16.13 3.47 -1.08
CA HIS A 320 -15.13 2.43 -1.28
C HIS A 320 -13.78 2.86 -0.70
N ASN A 321 -13.72 3.16 0.60
CA ASN A 321 -12.53 3.71 1.24
C ASN A 321 -11.41 2.68 1.50
N ARG A 322 -11.69 1.38 1.32
CA ARG A 322 -10.75 0.27 1.56
C ARG A 322 -10.77 -0.77 0.45
N PRO A 323 -10.70 -0.40 -0.84
CA PRO A 323 -10.88 -1.35 -1.93
C PRO A 323 -9.75 -2.39 -2.03
N ALA A 324 -8.53 -2.03 -1.64
CA ALA A 324 -7.35 -2.88 -1.72
C ALA A 324 -6.81 -3.31 -0.35
N HIS A 325 -7.22 -2.70 0.73
CA HIS A 325 -6.79 -3.07 2.09
C HIS A 325 -7.98 -3.03 3.06
N SER A 326 -8.89 -3.98 2.88
CA SER A 326 -10.03 -4.16 3.78
C SER A 326 -9.60 -4.94 5.02
N PHE A 327 -10.03 -4.47 6.19
CA PHE A 327 -9.90 -5.18 7.45
C PHE A 327 -11.32 -5.55 7.89
N ASP A 328 -11.54 -6.84 8.14
CA ASP A 328 -12.82 -7.33 8.60
C ASP A 328 -13.02 -7.05 10.09
N THR A 329 -14.26 -7.15 10.56
CA THR A 329 -14.54 -7.34 12.00
C THR A 329 -14.17 -8.78 12.39
N ALA A 330 -14.00 -9.03 13.69
CA ALA A 330 -13.67 -10.37 14.17
C ALA A 330 -14.75 -11.38 13.80
N GLU A 331 -16.02 -10.96 13.91
CA GLU A 331 -17.19 -11.74 13.54
C GLU A 331 -17.18 -12.09 12.05
N ASN A 332 -17.09 -11.09 11.19
CA ASN A 332 -17.11 -11.31 9.74
C ASN A 332 -15.93 -12.15 9.27
N ALA A 333 -14.74 -11.93 9.81
CA ALA A 333 -13.57 -12.71 9.46
C ALA A 333 -13.72 -14.18 9.82
N LEU A 334 -14.26 -14.46 11.01
CA LEU A 334 -14.51 -15.84 11.45
C LEU A 334 -15.64 -16.51 10.66
N ASP A 335 -16.75 -15.80 10.46
CA ASP A 335 -17.90 -16.32 9.70
C ASP A 335 -17.54 -16.64 8.25
N LYS A 336 -16.76 -15.79 7.59
CA LYS A 336 -16.26 -16.04 6.23
C LYS A 336 -15.42 -17.31 6.14
N GLU A 337 -14.49 -17.50 7.06
CA GLU A 337 -13.62 -18.68 7.08
C GLU A 337 -14.40 -19.95 7.46
N MET A 338 -15.32 -19.86 8.42
CA MET A 338 -16.20 -20.98 8.77
C MET A 338 -17.12 -21.37 7.62
N ALA A 339 -17.62 -20.41 6.84
CA ALA A 339 -18.42 -20.69 5.64
C ALA A 339 -17.62 -21.43 4.56
N GLN A 340 -16.29 -21.27 4.55
CA GLN A 340 -15.35 -22.04 3.70
C GLN A 340 -14.95 -23.39 4.33
N GLY A 341 -15.44 -23.70 5.52
CA GLY A 341 -15.22 -24.97 6.23
C GLY A 341 -14.03 -24.97 7.20
N SER A 342 -13.37 -23.87 7.41
CA SER A 342 -12.24 -23.77 8.37
C SER A 342 -12.26 -22.47 9.17
N PRO A 343 -12.49 -22.50 10.49
CA PRO A 343 -12.72 -23.67 11.37
C PRO A 343 -14.00 -24.45 11.04
N SER A 344 -13.93 -25.77 11.22
CA SER A 344 -15.10 -26.64 10.96
C SER A 344 -16.21 -26.40 11.98
N ALA A 345 -17.42 -26.10 11.51
CA ALA A 345 -18.60 -25.93 12.37
C ALA A 345 -19.02 -27.23 13.12
N SER A 346 -18.45 -28.40 12.77
CA SER A 346 -18.66 -29.65 13.50
C SER A 346 -17.99 -29.69 14.88
N LEU A 347 -17.08 -28.79 15.16
CA LEU A 347 -16.42 -28.68 16.46
C LEU A 347 -17.32 -27.88 17.43
N PRO A 348 -17.73 -28.47 18.60
CA PRO A 348 -18.61 -27.79 19.53
C PRO A 348 -18.08 -26.41 19.96
N PHE A 349 -18.93 -25.37 19.89
CA PHE A 349 -18.64 -24.00 20.31
C PHE A 349 -17.43 -23.37 19.61
N VAL A 350 -17.02 -23.85 18.43
CA VAL A 350 -15.83 -23.33 17.75
C VAL A 350 -15.95 -21.84 17.41
N HIS A 351 -17.13 -21.37 17.03
CA HIS A 351 -17.40 -19.97 16.78
C HIS A 351 -17.22 -19.12 18.05
N LYS A 352 -17.91 -19.50 19.15
CA LYS A 352 -17.83 -18.80 20.43
C LYS A 352 -16.40 -18.70 20.96
N GLU A 353 -15.71 -19.83 20.99
CA GLU A 353 -14.34 -19.90 21.51
C GLU A 353 -13.37 -19.20 20.58
N GLY A 354 -13.56 -19.35 19.27
CA GLY A 354 -12.78 -18.64 18.24
C GLY A 354 -12.85 -17.13 18.42
N LEU A 355 -14.06 -16.56 18.52
CA LEU A 355 -14.26 -15.13 18.78
C LEU A 355 -13.59 -14.68 20.06
N ARG A 356 -13.75 -15.46 21.15
CA ARG A 356 -13.11 -15.14 22.43
C ARG A 356 -11.59 -15.03 22.30
N LEU A 357 -10.98 -15.93 21.54
CA LEU A 357 -9.53 -15.98 21.35
C LEU A 357 -9.02 -14.87 20.43
N ILE A 358 -9.66 -14.65 19.28
CA ILE A 358 -9.17 -13.63 18.32
C ILE A 358 -9.46 -12.19 18.78
N LYS A 359 -10.46 -11.98 19.65
CA LYS A 359 -10.75 -10.66 20.26
C LYS A 359 -9.89 -10.35 21.48
N ALA A 360 -9.17 -11.32 22.02
CA ALA A 360 -8.28 -11.10 23.16
C ALA A 360 -7.11 -10.17 22.79
N VAL A 361 -6.68 -9.37 23.75
CA VAL A 361 -5.55 -8.46 23.58
C VAL A 361 -4.24 -9.20 23.82
N TYR A 362 -3.35 -9.17 22.84
CA TYR A 362 -2.02 -9.77 22.90
C TYR A 362 -0.92 -8.72 22.72
N PRO A 363 0.19 -8.81 23.47
CA PRO A 363 1.29 -7.85 23.37
C PRO A 363 1.99 -7.85 22.00
N SER A 364 2.01 -9.01 21.31
CA SER A 364 2.62 -9.17 19.99
C SER A 364 1.93 -10.27 19.18
N GLY A 365 2.11 -10.25 17.86
CA GLY A 365 1.58 -11.28 16.96
C GLY A 365 2.13 -12.69 17.27
N GLU A 366 3.38 -12.80 17.69
CA GLU A 366 3.97 -14.11 18.06
C GLU A 366 3.34 -14.67 19.34
N ILE A 367 3.11 -13.82 20.34
CA ILE A 367 2.40 -14.22 21.57
C ILE A 367 0.96 -14.61 21.25
N ALA A 368 0.28 -13.83 20.37
CA ALA A 368 -1.08 -14.15 19.93
C ALA A 368 -1.14 -15.55 19.29
N LYS A 369 -0.23 -15.83 18.34
CA LYS A 369 -0.14 -17.11 17.65
C LYS A 369 0.01 -18.28 18.62
N ALA A 370 0.94 -18.18 19.56
CA ALA A 370 1.16 -19.21 20.57
C ALA A 370 -0.08 -19.40 21.46
N ARG A 371 -0.61 -18.30 22.00
CA ARG A 371 -1.74 -18.33 22.96
C ARG A 371 -3.06 -18.78 22.33
N ILE A 372 -3.36 -18.35 21.10
CA ILE A 372 -4.56 -18.80 20.37
C ILE A 372 -4.47 -20.33 20.18
N THR A 373 -3.30 -20.82 19.71
CA THR A 373 -3.10 -22.24 19.47
C THR A 373 -3.19 -23.07 20.76
N GLU A 374 -2.48 -22.69 21.78
CA GLU A 374 -2.48 -23.38 23.09
C GLU A 374 -3.88 -23.40 23.71
N SER A 375 -4.57 -22.25 23.71
CA SER A 375 -5.89 -22.12 24.33
C SER A 375 -6.95 -22.92 23.60
N MET A 376 -6.94 -22.96 22.26
CA MET A 376 -7.87 -23.74 21.46
C MET A 376 -7.70 -25.25 21.73
N ILE A 377 -6.47 -25.72 21.77
CA ILE A 377 -6.15 -27.12 22.10
C ILE A 377 -6.56 -27.46 23.53
N ALA A 378 -6.25 -26.58 24.50
CA ALA A 378 -6.58 -26.77 25.92
C ALA A 378 -8.08 -26.82 26.13
N PHE A 379 -8.87 -25.97 25.42
CA PHE A 379 -10.33 -25.96 25.50
C PHE A 379 -10.91 -27.34 25.13
N TYR A 380 -10.58 -27.89 23.98
CA TYR A 380 -11.10 -29.21 23.58
C TYR A 380 -10.59 -30.35 24.44
N ARG A 381 -9.31 -30.30 24.85
CA ARG A 381 -8.74 -31.33 25.72
C ARG A 381 -9.44 -31.39 27.07
N SER A 382 -9.81 -30.26 27.63
CA SER A 382 -10.44 -30.17 28.97
C SER A 382 -11.95 -30.30 28.95
N GLN A 383 -12.62 -29.59 28.02
CA GLN A 383 -14.09 -29.51 28.01
C GLN A 383 -14.74 -30.59 27.13
N TYR A 384 -14.04 -31.06 26.09
CA TYR A 384 -14.53 -32.02 25.10
C TYR A 384 -13.53 -33.16 24.83
N PRO A 385 -13.12 -33.96 25.86
CA PRO A 385 -12.11 -35.00 25.69
C PRO A 385 -12.43 -36.02 24.61
N ALA A 386 -13.71 -36.36 24.44
CA ALA A 386 -14.16 -37.29 23.41
C ALA A 386 -13.96 -36.72 21.97
N VAL A 387 -14.19 -35.40 21.79
CA VAL A 387 -13.95 -34.72 20.53
C VAL A 387 -12.44 -34.60 20.30
N TRP A 388 -11.67 -34.22 21.32
CA TRP A 388 -10.21 -34.16 21.25
C TRP A 388 -9.63 -35.50 20.76
N ASN A 389 -10.06 -36.61 21.33
CA ASN A 389 -9.51 -37.92 20.95
C ASN A 389 -9.83 -38.33 19.50
N ARG A 390 -10.94 -37.86 18.93
CA ARG A 390 -11.38 -38.25 17.58
C ARG A 390 -11.05 -37.25 16.48
N GLN A 391 -10.93 -35.96 16.82
CA GLN A 391 -10.87 -34.86 15.85
C GLN A 391 -9.65 -33.93 16.06
N GLN A 392 -8.50 -34.48 16.53
CA GLN A 392 -7.29 -33.68 16.75
C GLN A 392 -6.85 -32.87 15.50
N PRO A 393 -6.86 -33.46 14.28
CA PRO A 393 -6.50 -32.71 13.08
C PRO A 393 -7.40 -31.50 12.82
N GLN A 394 -8.72 -31.65 13.02
CA GLN A 394 -9.68 -30.56 12.84
C GLN A 394 -9.49 -29.44 13.88
N ILE A 395 -9.17 -29.80 15.12
CA ILE A 395 -8.87 -28.84 16.19
C ILE A 395 -7.59 -28.06 15.88
N GLN A 396 -6.55 -28.75 15.38
CA GLN A 396 -5.32 -28.09 14.96
C GLN A 396 -5.55 -27.17 13.75
N ALA A 397 -6.35 -27.61 12.78
CA ALA A 397 -6.74 -26.80 11.64
C ALA A 397 -7.53 -25.55 12.10
N ALA A 398 -8.45 -25.70 13.06
CA ALA A 398 -9.19 -24.58 13.63
C ALA A 398 -8.27 -23.58 14.33
N ALA A 399 -7.32 -24.06 15.15
CA ALA A 399 -6.33 -23.20 15.78
C ALA A 399 -5.48 -22.43 14.76
N LYS A 400 -5.06 -23.09 13.68
CA LYS A 400 -4.31 -22.47 12.58
C LYS A 400 -5.14 -21.39 11.88
N ALA A 401 -6.41 -21.69 11.53
CA ALA A 401 -7.30 -20.72 10.88
C ALA A 401 -7.52 -19.48 11.77
N LEU A 402 -7.72 -19.65 13.07
CA LEU A 402 -7.84 -18.50 14.01
C LEU A 402 -6.57 -17.65 14.05
N VAL A 403 -5.40 -18.26 14.01
CA VAL A 403 -4.11 -17.54 13.93
C VAL A 403 -4.00 -16.77 12.62
N GLU A 404 -4.44 -17.34 11.51
CA GLU A 404 -4.44 -16.70 10.19
C GLU A 404 -5.42 -15.51 10.17
N ILE A 405 -6.64 -15.68 10.65
CA ILE A 405 -7.63 -14.61 10.82
C ILE A 405 -7.07 -13.46 11.65
N TYR A 406 -6.49 -13.76 12.82
CA TYR A 406 -5.89 -12.75 13.68
C TYR A 406 -4.74 -12.02 12.97
N SER A 407 -3.83 -12.77 12.37
CA SER A 407 -2.61 -12.23 11.74
C SER A 407 -2.88 -11.40 10.48
N SER A 408 -4.04 -11.59 9.86
CA SER A 408 -4.47 -10.82 8.68
C SER A 408 -5.16 -9.50 9.03
N ASN A 409 -5.66 -9.36 10.27
CA ASN A 409 -6.46 -8.20 10.68
C ASN A 409 -5.87 -7.42 11.86
N VAL A 410 -5.00 -8.03 12.67
CA VAL A 410 -4.48 -7.41 13.91
C VAL A 410 -2.96 -7.34 13.89
N PHE A 411 -2.43 -6.14 14.05
CA PHE A 411 -0.99 -5.86 14.04
C PHE A 411 -0.61 -4.99 15.26
N PRO A 412 -0.37 -5.60 16.42
CA PRO A 412 -0.14 -4.86 17.67
C PRO A 412 1.02 -3.86 17.60
N SER A 413 2.12 -4.21 16.91
CA SER A 413 3.28 -3.33 16.70
C SER A 413 2.94 -2.05 15.93
N MET A 414 1.91 -2.09 15.09
CA MET A 414 1.42 -0.96 14.29
C MET A 414 0.17 -0.32 14.89
N LYS A 415 -0.29 -0.77 16.07
CA LYS A 415 -1.53 -0.34 16.73
C LYS A 415 -2.78 -0.53 15.86
N VAL A 416 -2.75 -1.51 14.95
CA VAL A 416 -3.92 -1.93 14.18
C VAL A 416 -4.61 -3.04 14.95
N VAL A 417 -5.84 -2.79 15.35
CA VAL A 417 -6.73 -3.73 16.05
C VAL A 417 -8.09 -3.78 15.36
N TRP A 418 -8.95 -4.66 15.79
CA TRP A 418 -10.32 -4.73 15.27
C TRP A 418 -11.01 -3.36 15.33
N GLY A 419 -11.59 -2.92 14.20
CA GLY A 419 -12.26 -1.62 14.07
C GLY A 419 -11.35 -0.40 13.88
N THR A 420 -10.01 -0.54 13.86
CA THR A 420 -9.09 0.58 13.61
C THR A 420 -9.36 1.25 12.25
N HIS A 421 -9.73 0.46 11.26
CA HIS A 421 -9.96 0.92 9.90
C HIS A 421 -11.39 0.57 9.45
N PRO A 422 -12.38 1.45 9.70
CA PRO A 422 -13.76 1.20 9.31
C PRO A 422 -13.90 1.13 7.79
N ASN A 423 -14.76 0.22 7.32
CA ASN A 423 -15.16 0.12 5.94
C ASN A 423 -16.47 0.88 5.75
N ASN A 424 -16.53 1.79 4.78
CA ASN A 424 -17.71 2.62 4.55
C ASN A 424 -18.78 1.97 3.67
N ILE A 425 -18.53 0.76 3.17
CA ILE A 425 -19.52 0.00 2.39
C ILE A 425 -20.50 -0.69 3.33
N GLY A 426 -21.80 -0.39 3.16
CA GLY A 426 -22.84 -0.94 4.02
C GLY A 426 -22.97 -0.17 5.34
N HIS A 427 -23.52 -0.83 6.38
CA HIS A 427 -23.79 -0.22 7.69
C HIS A 427 -23.79 -1.24 8.84
N ASN A 428 -23.34 -2.48 8.60
CA ASN A 428 -23.36 -3.53 9.62
C ASN A 428 -22.14 -3.46 10.55
N ASP A 429 -20.97 -3.16 9.99
CA ASP A 429 -19.69 -3.22 10.71
C ASP A 429 -19.19 -1.83 11.15
N SER A 430 -19.71 -0.80 10.51
CA SER A 430 -19.39 0.60 10.74
C SER A 430 -20.60 1.45 10.36
N PRO A 431 -20.67 2.74 10.73
CA PRO A 431 -21.76 3.61 10.29
C PRO A 431 -21.96 3.62 8.78
N GLY A 432 -20.89 3.59 7.98
CA GLY A 432 -20.95 3.45 6.54
C GLY A 432 -21.96 4.39 5.88
N CYS A 433 -23.02 3.85 5.29
CA CYS A 433 -24.12 4.61 4.69
C CYS A 433 -24.86 5.48 5.74
N PHE A 434 -24.95 5.00 6.98
CA PHE A 434 -25.62 5.74 8.06
C PHE A 434 -24.83 6.94 8.60
N ARG A 435 -23.66 7.23 8.06
CA ARG A 435 -23.01 8.53 8.28
C ARG A 435 -23.86 9.72 7.79
N CYS A 436 -24.75 9.47 6.82
CA CYS A 436 -25.68 10.46 6.26
C CYS A 436 -27.14 10.00 6.32
N HIS A 437 -27.40 8.67 6.19
CA HIS A 437 -28.74 8.07 6.12
C HIS A 437 -29.26 7.61 7.49
N ASP A 438 -28.93 8.36 8.55
CA ASP A 438 -29.31 8.06 9.94
C ASP A 438 -30.62 8.77 10.36
N GLY A 439 -31.24 9.54 9.47
CA GLY A 439 -32.44 10.33 9.74
C GLY A 439 -32.17 11.63 10.52
N SER A 440 -30.92 11.93 10.90
CA SER A 440 -30.56 13.14 11.66
C SER A 440 -30.34 14.38 10.82
N HIS A 441 -30.04 14.21 9.54
CA HIS A 441 -29.77 15.28 8.61
C HIS A 441 -31.05 15.87 8.03
N THR A 442 -31.34 17.12 8.33
CA THR A 442 -32.60 17.79 7.95
C THR A 442 -32.38 18.98 7.05
N ALA A 443 -33.24 19.17 6.06
CA ALA A 443 -33.31 20.35 5.21
C ALA A 443 -34.26 21.41 5.78
N PRO A 444 -34.13 22.68 5.37
CA PRO A 444 -35.16 23.71 5.62
C PRO A 444 -36.53 23.21 5.11
N GLY A 445 -37.53 23.15 5.97
CA GLY A 445 -38.85 22.57 5.67
C GLY A 445 -39.09 21.17 6.23
N GLY A 446 -38.10 20.60 6.94
CA GLY A 446 -38.26 19.36 7.71
C GLY A 446 -38.05 18.06 6.93
N ALA A 447 -37.69 18.13 5.63
CA ALA A 447 -37.31 16.95 4.88
C ALA A 447 -35.98 16.40 5.41
N THR A 448 -35.88 15.06 5.51
CA THR A 448 -34.65 14.36 5.95
C THR A 448 -34.00 13.61 4.80
N ILE A 449 -32.72 13.29 4.93
CA ILE A 449 -32.09 12.29 4.07
C ILE A 449 -32.80 10.96 4.38
N THR A 450 -33.24 10.25 3.32
CA THR A 450 -33.99 9.00 3.49
C THR A 450 -33.20 7.96 4.26
N ASN A 451 -33.85 7.30 5.21
CA ASN A 451 -33.37 6.12 5.91
C ASN A 451 -34.24 4.88 5.58
N ASP A 452 -35.03 4.94 4.50
CA ASP A 452 -35.80 3.82 4.00
C ASP A 452 -34.88 2.73 3.46
N CYS A 453 -34.93 1.54 4.05
CA CYS A 453 -34.12 0.40 3.64
C CYS A 453 -34.30 0.05 2.16
N THR A 454 -35.55 0.15 1.66
CA THR A 454 -35.89 -0.21 0.27
C THR A 454 -35.30 0.72 -0.77
N ALA A 455 -34.82 1.89 -0.37
CA ALA A 455 -34.12 2.81 -1.28
C ALA A 455 -32.77 2.26 -1.74
N CYS A 456 -32.14 1.39 -0.94
CA CYS A 456 -30.80 0.85 -1.18
C CYS A 456 -30.79 -0.65 -1.46
N HIS A 457 -31.69 -1.41 -0.82
CA HIS A 457 -31.70 -2.87 -0.94
C HIS A 457 -33.05 -3.48 -0.56
N ILE A 458 -33.27 -4.72 -0.98
CA ILE A 458 -34.38 -5.56 -0.52
C ILE A 458 -33.80 -6.77 0.20
N LEU A 459 -34.26 -7.00 1.43
CA LEU A 459 -33.90 -8.19 2.19
C LEU A 459 -34.83 -9.33 1.77
N LEU A 460 -34.29 -10.27 0.98
CA LEU A 460 -35.04 -11.42 0.48
C LEU A 460 -35.16 -12.52 1.53
N VAL A 461 -34.11 -12.70 2.32
CA VAL A 461 -34.04 -13.68 3.40
C VAL A 461 -33.27 -13.05 4.56
N SER A 462 -33.73 -13.23 5.81
CA SER A 462 -33.07 -12.76 7.01
C SER A 462 -32.84 -13.91 7.98
N ASP A 463 -31.57 -14.24 8.21
CA ASP A 463 -31.09 -15.19 9.22
C ASP A 463 -31.79 -16.52 9.24
N GLU A 464 -32.10 -17.08 8.08
CA GLU A 464 -32.77 -18.38 7.97
C GLU A 464 -31.73 -19.51 7.91
N LYS A 465 -32.08 -20.62 8.55
CA LYS A 465 -31.37 -21.90 8.42
C LYS A 465 -31.76 -22.54 7.10
N LYS A 466 -30.80 -22.71 6.18
CA LYS A 466 -31.02 -23.33 4.86
C LYS A 466 -32.19 -22.73 4.08
N PRO A 467 -32.08 -21.46 3.66
CA PRO A 467 -33.13 -20.82 2.89
C PRO A 467 -33.44 -21.57 1.59
N LYS A 468 -34.69 -21.84 1.29
CA LYS A 468 -35.08 -22.48 0.04
C LYS A 468 -34.63 -21.72 -1.21
N LEU A 469 -34.57 -20.39 -1.11
CA LEU A 469 -34.13 -19.52 -2.21
C LEU A 469 -32.67 -19.79 -2.60
N LEU A 470 -31.77 -20.19 -1.69
CA LEU A 470 -30.40 -20.58 -2.05
C LEU A 470 -30.38 -21.81 -2.95
N ALA A 471 -31.19 -22.84 -2.63
CA ALA A 471 -31.31 -24.03 -3.46
C ALA A 471 -31.90 -23.71 -4.83
N GLU A 472 -32.93 -22.86 -4.89
CA GLU A 472 -33.55 -22.42 -6.15
C GLU A 472 -32.61 -21.65 -7.04
N LEU A 473 -31.63 -20.91 -6.43
CA LEU A 473 -30.58 -20.17 -7.15
C LEU A 473 -29.34 -21.03 -7.47
N GLY A 474 -29.30 -22.30 -7.04
CA GLY A 474 -28.15 -23.18 -7.24
C GLY A 474 -26.89 -22.75 -6.46
N MET A 475 -27.08 -22.12 -5.30
CA MET A 475 -26.01 -21.55 -4.46
C MET A 475 -25.86 -22.32 -3.12
N GLU A 476 -26.20 -23.60 -3.07
CA GLU A 476 -26.05 -24.46 -1.87
C GLU A 476 -24.59 -24.83 -1.57
#